data_f520fd7db40014454bad1278fd6ae9e3
#
_entry.id   f520fd7db40014454bad1278fd6ae9e3
#
_cell.length_a   1.000
_cell.length_b   1.000
_cell.length_c   1.000
_cell.angle_alpha   90.00
_cell.angle_beta   90.00
_cell.angle_gamma   90.00
#
_symmetry.space_group_name_H-M   'P 1'
#
loop_
_entity.id
_entity.type
_entity.pdbx_description
1 polymer ?
#
loop_
_entity_poly.entity_id
_entity_poly.type
_entity_poly.pdbx_seq_one_letter_code
_entity_poly.pdbx_strand_id
1 'polypeptide(L)'
;KSPRRRELLKDAGFDFDILLSKTSDSVNEDVLPGESPEDYVARVTREKAKWGRKVAETERDLLLPVLAADTTVALNGKIYGKPADEKEAFEFLKDFSGQTHEILTAVCLVDKGGKPRETLTKTFVTFRPLTDEEINSYIASGEPFDKAGGYGIQGLAGQFVEKVEGSYSGVIGLPVDETKALLAEIGIRPH
;
A
#
# COMPACT_ATOMS: atom_id res chain seq x y z
N LYS A 1 -0.60 -10.69 -0.50
CA LYS A 1 -1.19 -11.10 0.79
C LYS A 1 -2.34 -10.19 1.26
N SER A 2 -2.43 -8.92 0.82
CA SER A 2 -3.47 -8.00 1.27
C SER A 2 -4.86 -8.40 0.78
N PRO A 3 -5.83 -8.67 1.67
CA PRO A 3 -7.21 -8.96 1.27
C PRO A 3 -7.85 -7.81 0.50
N ARG A 4 -7.57 -6.57 0.89
CA ARG A 4 -8.14 -5.37 0.26
C ARG A 4 -7.69 -5.21 -1.19
N ARG A 5 -6.40 -5.45 -1.46
CA ARG A 5 -5.87 -5.41 -2.84
C ARG A 5 -6.48 -6.49 -3.71
N ARG A 6 -6.68 -7.68 -3.16
CA ARG A 6 -7.34 -8.79 -3.87
C ARG A 6 -8.76 -8.43 -4.26
N GLU A 7 -9.52 -7.86 -3.35
CA GLU A 7 -10.89 -7.44 -3.61
C GLU A 7 -10.94 -6.36 -4.69
N LEU A 8 -10.09 -5.35 -4.59
CA LEU A 8 -10.02 -4.27 -5.59
C LEU A 8 -9.71 -4.80 -6.99
N LEU A 9 -8.75 -5.71 -7.10
CA LEU A 9 -8.35 -6.27 -8.40
C LEU A 9 -9.44 -7.18 -8.97
N LYS A 10 -10.08 -7.98 -8.13
CA LYS A 10 -11.20 -8.84 -8.52
C LYS A 10 -12.41 -8.03 -8.96
N ASP A 11 -12.77 -7.00 -8.19
CA ASP A 11 -13.91 -6.12 -8.51
C ASP A 11 -13.64 -5.33 -9.79
N ALA A 12 -12.37 -5.07 -10.11
CA ALA A 12 -11.98 -4.45 -11.38
C ALA A 12 -12.10 -5.39 -12.58
N GLY A 13 -12.41 -6.66 -12.37
CA GLY A 13 -12.70 -7.63 -13.44
C GLY A 13 -11.51 -8.48 -13.87
N PHE A 14 -10.48 -8.62 -13.03
CA PHE A 14 -9.29 -9.42 -13.35
C PHE A 14 -9.30 -10.77 -12.65
N ASP A 15 -8.83 -11.78 -13.38
CA ASP A 15 -8.51 -13.10 -12.81
C ASP A 15 -7.03 -13.15 -12.47
N PHE A 16 -6.71 -13.69 -11.31
CA PHE A 16 -5.34 -13.81 -10.86
C PHE A 16 -5.18 -14.90 -9.81
N ASP A 17 -3.95 -15.38 -9.67
CA ASP A 17 -3.55 -16.27 -8.58
C ASP A 17 -2.73 -15.51 -7.56
N ILE A 18 -2.84 -15.93 -6.30
CA ILE A 18 -2.04 -15.37 -5.24
C ILE A 18 -0.74 -16.13 -5.17
N LEU A 19 0.37 -15.41 -5.31
CA LEU A 19 1.70 -16.00 -5.23
C LEU A 19 2.17 -16.00 -3.77
N LEU A 20 2.27 -17.18 -3.20
CA LEU A 20 2.80 -17.40 -1.86
C LEU A 20 4.06 -18.26 -1.98
N SER A 21 5.13 -17.83 -1.33
CA SER A 21 6.36 -18.61 -1.25
C SER A 21 6.36 -19.54 -0.05
N LYS A 22 7.09 -20.66 -0.17
CA LYS A 22 7.40 -21.57 0.92
C LYS A 22 8.48 -21.00 1.84
N THR A 23 9.26 -20.05 1.34
CA THR A 23 10.31 -19.36 2.09
C THR A 23 9.85 -17.96 2.51
N SER A 24 10.51 -17.40 3.51
CA SER A 24 10.23 -16.03 3.93
C SER A 24 10.67 -15.05 2.85
N ASP A 25 9.95 -13.93 2.78
CA ASP A 25 10.28 -12.80 1.93
C ASP A 25 11.64 -12.22 2.33
N SER A 26 12.51 -12.01 1.34
CA SER A 26 13.85 -11.43 1.55
C SER A 26 13.90 -9.91 1.32
N VAL A 27 12.75 -9.28 1.13
CA VAL A 27 12.68 -7.84 0.87
C VAL A 27 12.93 -7.05 2.16
N ASN A 28 13.87 -6.12 2.10
CA ASN A 28 14.12 -5.20 3.21
C ASN A 28 13.10 -4.07 3.19
N GLU A 29 12.19 -4.07 4.15
CA GLU A 29 11.16 -3.04 4.30
C GLU A 29 11.55 -1.90 5.25
N ASP A 30 12.79 -1.88 5.73
CA ASP A 30 13.31 -0.76 6.51
C ASP A 30 13.57 0.44 5.60
N VAL A 31 13.31 1.64 6.11
CA VAL A 31 13.66 2.88 5.41
C VAL A 31 15.16 3.05 5.42
N LEU A 32 15.76 3.21 4.23
CA LEU A 32 17.20 3.42 4.11
C LEU A 32 17.58 4.87 4.39
N PRO A 33 18.81 5.15 4.86
CA PRO A 33 19.26 6.51 5.10
C PRO A 33 19.10 7.42 3.87
N GLY A 34 18.47 8.57 4.05
CA GLY A 34 18.24 9.55 2.99
C GLY A 34 17.13 9.19 2.00
N GLU A 35 16.43 8.11 2.22
CA GLU A 35 15.37 7.65 1.32
C GLU A 35 14.10 8.50 1.52
N SER A 36 13.58 9.09 0.41
CA SER A 36 12.30 9.78 0.44
C SER A 36 11.14 8.79 0.54
N PRO A 37 9.93 9.21 0.94
CA PRO A 37 8.76 8.33 0.89
C PRO A 37 8.51 7.73 -0.49
N GLU A 38 8.67 8.52 -1.55
CA GLU A 38 8.52 8.08 -2.94
C GLU A 38 9.53 6.99 -3.30
N ASP A 39 10.80 7.21 -3.01
CA ASP A 39 11.88 6.27 -3.29
C ASP A 39 11.73 4.99 -2.46
N TYR A 40 11.33 5.13 -1.21
CA TYR A 40 11.10 4.01 -0.31
C TYR A 40 10.02 3.06 -0.84
N VAL A 41 8.82 3.59 -1.11
CA VAL A 41 7.70 2.75 -1.55
C VAL A 41 7.96 2.14 -2.93
N ALA A 42 8.60 2.88 -3.82
CA ALA A 42 8.98 2.37 -5.15
C ALA A 42 10.00 1.24 -5.05
N ARG A 43 11.03 1.40 -4.22
CA ARG A 43 12.06 0.37 -4.00
C ARG A 43 11.46 -0.90 -3.43
N VAL A 44 10.69 -0.80 -2.36
CA VAL A 44 10.09 -1.96 -1.70
C VAL A 44 9.16 -2.72 -2.66
N THR A 45 8.34 -1.99 -3.41
CA THR A 45 7.42 -2.58 -4.39
C THR A 45 8.18 -3.30 -5.50
N ARG A 46 9.24 -2.68 -6.03
CA ARG A 46 10.07 -3.25 -7.08
C ARG A 46 10.76 -4.53 -6.60
N GLU A 47 11.30 -4.52 -5.39
CA GLU A 47 11.93 -5.68 -4.79
C GLU A 47 10.94 -6.82 -4.56
N LYS A 48 9.74 -6.52 -4.12
CA LYS A 48 8.65 -7.51 -3.97
C LYS A 48 8.29 -8.14 -5.32
N ALA A 49 8.22 -7.35 -6.39
CA ALA A 49 7.93 -7.86 -7.72
C ALA A 49 9.04 -8.79 -8.23
N LYS A 50 10.30 -8.43 -8.03
CA LYS A 50 11.45 -9.26 -8.38
C LYS A 50 11.45 -10.58 -7.62
N TRP A 51 11.20 -10.51 -6.33
CA TRP A 51 11.12 -11.69 -5.49
C TRP A 51 9.97 -12.60 -5.93
N GLY A 52 8.79 -12.02 -6.21
CA GLY A 52 7.64 -12.75 -6.73
C GLY A 52 7.94 -13.44 -8.06
N ARG A 53 8.66 -12.77 -8.96
CA ARG A 53 9.10 -13.38 -10.23
C ARG A 53 9.99 -14.57 -9.99
N LYS A 54 10.95 -14.46 -9.09
CA LYS A 54 11.84 -15.57 -8.72
C LYS A 54 11.05 -16.75 -8.15
N VAL A 55 10.09 -16.50 -7.28
CA VAL A 55 9.22 -17.53 -6.72
C VAL A 55 8.41 -18.22 -7.81
N ALA A 56 7.84 -17.46 -8.75
CA ALA A 56 7.07 -18.01 -9.85
C ALA A 56 7.93 -18.94 -10.72
N GLU A 57 9.17 -18.56 -11.01
CA GLU A 57 10.09 -19.36 -11.81
C GLU A 57 10.57 -20.61 -11.10
N THR A 58 10.95 -20.50 -9.81
CA THR A 58 11.65 -21.57 -9.08
C THR A 58 10.71 -22.51 -8.34
N GLU A 59 9.62 -22.00 -7.77
CA GLU A 59 8.71 -22.79 -6.94
C GLU A 59 7.44 -23.21 -7.67
N ARG A 60 7.03 -22.48 -8.70
CA ARG A 60 5.78 -22.71 -9.43
C ARG A 60 5.97 -23.13 -10.87
N ASP A 61 7.16 -22.98 -11.44
CA ASP A 61 7.46 -23.19 -12.86
C ASP A 61 6.45 -22.48 -13.78
N LEU A 62 6.07 -21.27 -13.40
CA LEU A 62 5.11 -20.45 -14.11
C LEU A 62 5.75 -19.14 -14.55
N LEU A 63 5.63 -18.85 -15.86
CA LEU A 63 6.06 -17.57 -16.43
C LEU A 63 4.86 -16.67 -16.71
N LEU A 64 4.10 -16.41 -15.68
CA LEU A 64 3.00 -15.43 -15.73
C LEU A 64 3.50 -14.05 -15.31
N PRO A 65 2.86 -12.97 -15.78
CA PRO A 65 3.15 -11.64 -15.26
C PRO A 65 2.91 -11.58 -13.74
N VAL A 66 3.79 -10.85 -13.05
CA VAL A 66 3.73 -10.71 -11.58
C VAL A 66 3.41 -9.26 -11.23
N LEU A 67 2.37 -9.08 -10.44
CA LEU A 67 1.94 -7.78 -9.94
C LEU A 67 2.25 -7.67 -8.45
N ALA A 68 2.95 -6.61 -8.07
CA ALA A 68 3.21 -6.26 -6.68
C ALA A 68 2.76 -4.82 -6.41
N ALA A 69 2.33 -4.57 -5.19
CA ALA A 69 1.95 -3.24 -4.76
C ALA A 69 2.33 -3.04 -3.29
N ASP A 70 2.64 -1.81 -2.94
CA ASP A 70 2.89 -1.42 -1.57
C ASP A 70 2.39 0.00 -1.32
N THR A 71 2.04 0.29 -0.08
CA THR A 71 1.51 1.58 0.34
C THR A 71 2.28 2.09 1.54
N THR A 72 2.65 3.37 1.50
CA THR A 72 3.25 4.05 2.65
C THR A 72 2.50 5.34 2.96
N VAL A 73 2.62 5.80 4.20
CA VAL A 73 2.00 7.04 4.68
C VAL A 73 3.11 8.01 5.04
N ALA A 74 2.99 9.25 4.62
CA ALA A 74 3.98 10.29 4.89
C ALA A 74 3.34 11.62 5.27
N LEU A 75 4.01 12.36 6.14
CA LEU A 75 3.66 13.73 6.49
C LEU A 75 4.95 14.51 6.64
N ASN A 76 5.08 15.60 5.88
CA ASN A 76 6.28 16.47 5.92
C ASN A 76 7.58 15.68 5.72
N GLY A 77 7.58 14.71 4.81
CA GLY A 77 8.74 13.87 4.49
C GLY A 77 9.01 12.73 5.47
N LYS A 78 8.29 12.66 6.58
CA LYS A 78 8.40 11.54 7.53
C LYS A 78 7.53 10.39 7.11
N ILE A 79 8.08 9.18 7.14
CA ILE A 79 7.38 7.94 6.83
C ILE A 79 6.78 7.35 8.10
N TYR A 80 5.50 6.97 8.03
CA TYR A 80 4.76 6.36 9.12
C TYR A 80 4.49 4.90 8.79
N GLY A 81 5.21 4.00 9.43
CA GLY A 81 4.99 2.57 9.29
C GLY A 81 3.87 2.07 10.19
N LYS A 82 3.85 0.77 10.45
CA LYS A 82 2.93 0.19 11.44
C LYS A 82 3.35 0.63 12.83
N PRO A 83 2.43 1.16 13.67
CA PRO A 83 2.80 1.57 15.02
C PRO A 83 3.22 0.35 15.84
N ALA A 84 4.32 0.51 16.58
CA ALA A 84 4.89 -0.55 17.40
C ALA A 84 4.06 -0.82 18.67
N ASP A 85 3.39 0.22 19.18
CA ASP A 85 2.62 0.16 20.42
C ASP A 85 1.53 1.26 20.43
N GLU A 86 0.76 1.30 21.50
CA GLU A 86 -0.31 2.28 21.68
C GLU A 86 0.22 3.71 21.70
N LYS A 87 1.38 3.93 22.30
CA LYS A 87 2.02 5.26 22.37
C LYS A 87 2.33 5.77 20.97
N GLU A 88 2.94 4.95 20.13
CA GLU A 88 3.29 5.33 18.77
C GLU A 88 2.04 5.57 17.92
N ALA A 89 1.01 4.72 18.08
CA ALA A 89 -0.26 4.92 17.40
C ALA A 89 -0.90 6.27 17.79
N PHE A 90 -0.85 6.63 19.07
CA PHE A 90 -1.33 7.92 19.54
C PHE A 90 -0.56 9.07 18.91
N GLU A 91 0.76 8.99 18.88
CA GLU A 91 1.63 10.00 18.26
C GLU A 91 1.31 10.20 16.78
N PHE A 92 1.11 9.11 16.04
CA PHE A 92 0.74 9.17 14.62
C PHE A 92 -0.57 9.91 14.40
N LEU A 93 -1.60 9.54 15.11
CA LEU A 93 -2.92 10.16 14.97
C LEU A 93 -2.92 11.62 15.44
N LYS A 94 -2.13 11.92 16.45
CA LYS A 94 -1.94 13.29 16.91
C LYS A 94 -1.27 14.15 15.82
N ASP A 95 -0.27 13.60 15.14
CA ASP A 95 0.39 14.30 14.01
C ASP A 95 -0.58 14.53 12.85
N PHE A 96 -1.47 13.59 12.57
CA PHE A 96 -2.45 13.69 11.47
C PHE A 96 -3.62 14.59 11.80
N SER A 97 -3.92 14.81 13.07
CA SER A 97 -5.08 15.61 13.53
C SER A 97 -5.05 17.02 12.91
N GLY A 98 -6.11 17.36 12.19
CA GLY A 98 -6.24 18.68 11.55
C GLY A 98 -5.23 18.95 10.44
N GLN A 99 -4.54 17.93 9.93
CA GLN A 99 -3.49 18.04 8.91
C GLN A 99 -3.84 17.27 7.65
N THR A 100 -3.13 17.58 6.57
CA THR A 100 -3.17 16.81 5.32
C THR A 100 -1.91 15.99 5.22
N HIS A 101 -2.05 14.67 5.15
CA HIS A 101 -0.94 13.74 4.94
C HIS A 101 -1.04 13.06 3.59
N GLU A 102 0.03 12.36 3.20
CA GLU A 102 0.14 11.71 1.91
C GLU A 102 0.05 10.20 2.04
N ILE A 103 -0.70 9.58 1.15
CA ILE A 103 -0.73 8.14 0.94
C ILE A 103 -0.06 7.87 -0.41
N LEU A 104 1.03 7.14 -0.40
CA LEU A 104 1.77 6.77 -1.60
C LEU A 104 1.60 5.28 -1.85
N THR A 105 1.08 4.93 -3.02
CA THR A 105 0.93 3.54 -3.44
C THR A 105 1.69 3.33 -4.72
N ALA A 106 2.67 2.42 -4.68
CA ALA A 106 3.43 2.00 -5.84
C ALA A 106 2.90 0.66 -6.33
N VAL A 107 2.90 0.48 -7.64
CA VAL A 107 2.56 -0.78 -8.30
C VAL A 107 3.69 -1.12 -9.26
N CYS A 108 4.14 -2.36 -9.23
CA CYS A 108 5.14 -2.87 -10.16
C CYS A 108 4.60 -4.13 -10.83
N LEU A 109 4.58 -4.11 -12.16
CA LEU A 109 4.18 -5.22 -13.00
C LEU A 109 5.41 -5.73 -13.75
N VAL A 110 5.79 -6.97 -13.49
CA VAL A 110 6.87 -7.64 -14.23
C VAL A 110 6.23 -8.55 -15.27
N ASP A 111 6.51 -8.31 -16.54
CA ASP A 111 5.95 -9.12 -17.62
C ASP A 111 6.62 -10.49 -17.73
N LYS A 112 6.12 -11.33 -18.64
CA LYS A 112 6.66 -12.69 -18.85
C LYS A 112 8.16 -12.69 -19.19
N GLY A 113 8.64 -11.64 -19.86
CA GLY A 113 10.04 -11.48 -20.22
C GLY A 113 10.92 -10.92 -19.10
N GLY A 114 10.34 -10.60 -17.95
CA GLY A 114 11.05 -10.02 -16.82
C GLY A 114 11.19 -8.51 -16.85
N LYS A 115 10.52 -7.82 -17.78
CA LYS A 115 10.58 -6.36 -17.88
C LYS A 115 9.62 -5.73 -16.86
N PRO A 116 10.12 -4.83 -15.98
CA PRO A 116 9.27 -4.15 -15.01
C PRO A 116 8.58 -2.93 -15.63
N ARG A 117 7.35 -2.69 -15.18
CA ARG A 117 6.59 -1.46 -15.41
C ARG A 117 6.06 -0.98 -14.08
N GLU A 118 6.21 0.30 -13.82
CA GLU A 118 5.93 0.86 -12.51
C GLU A 118 4.99 2.06 -12.59
N THR A 119 4.21 2.26 -11.54
CA THR A 119 3.47 3.49 -11.33
C THR A 119 3.50 3.87 -9.86
N LEU A 120 3.44 5.16 -9.58
CA LEU A 120 3.37 5.71 -8.23
C LEU A 120 2.18 6.65 -8.16
N THR A 121 1.29 6.39 -7.24
CA THR A 121 0.11 7.22 -6.99
C THR A 121 0.24 7.90 -5.64
N LYS A 122 0.08 9.22 -5.63
CA LYS A 122 0.10 10.03 -4.42
C LYS A 122 -1.29 10.60 -4.18
N THR A 123 -1.85 10.33 -3.01
CA THR A 123 -3.17 10.80 -2.61
C THR A 123 -3.07 11.58 -1.30
N PHE A 124 -3.76 12.71 -1.23
CA PHE A 124 -3.75 13.57 -0.07
C PHE A 124 -5.02 13.32 0.74
N VAL A 125 -4.83 13.03 2.04
CA VAL A 125 -5.92 12.79 2.98
C VAL A 125 -5.86 13.82 4.08
N THR A 126 -6.96 14.53 4.28
CA THR A 126 -7.07 15.54 5.34
C THR A 126 -7.94 14.99 6.46
N PHE A 127 -7.40 15.00 7.68
CA PHE A 127 -8.17 14.68 8.88
C PHE A 127 -8.76 15.95 9.49
N ARG A 128 -9.98 15.85 10.01
CA ARG A 128 -10.50 16.88 10.91
C ARG A 128 -9.66 16.92 12.19
N PRO A 129 -9.73 17.99 12.98
CA PRO A 129 -9.12 17.98 14.32
C PRO A 129 -9.68 16.83 15.16
N LEU A 130 -8.81 16.11 15.86
CA LEU A 130 -9.16 14.98 16.71
C LEU A 130 -8.93 15.32 18.17
N THR A 131 -9.82 14.86 19.05
CA THR A 131 -9.60 14.94 20.49
C THR A 131 -8.77 13.73 20.96
N ASP A 132 -8.10 13.88 22.10
CA ASP A 132 -7.36 12.77 22.69
C ASP A 132 -8.28 11.59 23.01
N GLU A 133 -9.52 11.85 23.41
CA GLU A 133 -10.51 10.81 23.67
C GLU A 133 -10.86 10.00 22.43
N GLU A 134 -11.03 10.67 21.28
CA GLU A 134 -11.30 10.01 20.01
C GLU A 134 -10.14 9.14 19.58
N ILE A 135 -8.91 9.63 19.73
CA ILE A 135 -7.69 8.89 19.42
C ILE A 135 -7.59 7.65 20.31
N ASN A 136 -7.75 7.80 21.62
CA ASN A 136 -7.67 6.68 22.54
C ASN A 136 -8.76 5.64 22.33
N SER A 137 -9.98 6.08 22.01
CA SER A 137 -11.09 5.18 21.68
C SER A 137 -10.80 4.38 20.42
N TYR A 138 -10.20 4.99 19.41
CA TYR A 138 -9.80 4.31 18.19
C TYR A 138 -8.70 3.29 18.45
N ILE A 139 -7.67 3.64 19.24
CA ILE A 139 -6.59 2.73 19.61
C ILE A 139 -7.12 1.51 20.36
N ALA A 140 -8.10 1.71 21.25
CA ALA A 140 -8.74 0.63 22.00
C ALA A 140 -9.43 -0.41 21.10
N SER A 141 -9.81 -0.04 19.87
CA SER A 141 -10.40 -0.96 18.90
C SER A 141 -9.42 -2.01 18.38
N GLY A 142 -8.10 -1.76 18.50
CA GLY A 142 -7.05 -2.62 17.96
C GLY A 142 -6.78 -2.45 16.47
N GLU A 143 -7.52 -1.60 15.75
CA GLU A 143 -7.34 -1.39 14.30
C GLU A 143 -5.98 -0.83 13.89
N PRO A 144 -5.30 0.05 14.66
CA PRO A 144 -4.09 0.72 14.18
C PRO A 144 -2.90 -0.17 13.85
N PHE A 145 -2.77 -1.32 14.52
CA PHE A 145 -1.49 -2.00 14.67
C PHE A 145 -1.00 -2.78 13.47
N ASP A 146 -1.87 -3.11 12.53
CA ASP A 146 -1.51 -3.85 11.31
C ASP A 146 -1.46 -2.97 10.04
N LYS A 147 -1.57 -1.65 10.21
CA LYS A 147 -1.68 -0.72 9.09
C LYS A 147 -0.60 0.35 9.11
N ALA A 148 -0.01 0.64 7.95
CA ALA A 148 0.88 1.79 7.79
C ALA A 148 0.15 3.09 8.18
N GLY A 149 0.80 3.95 8.95
CA GLY A 149 0.20 5.18 9.48
C GLY A 149 -0.78 4.97 10.62
N GLY A 150 -1.08 3.73 10.99
CA GLY A 150 -1.95 3.39 12.10
C GLY A 150 -3.44 3.51 11.83
N TYR A 151 -3.89 3.55 10.57
CA TYR A 151 -5.30 3.58 10.27
C TYR A 151 -5.63 3.02 8.87
N GLY A 152 -6.91 2.66 8.69
CA GLY A 152 -7.48 2.33 7.39
C GLY A 152 -8.75 3.13 7.14
N ILE A 153 -8.86 3.73 5.95
CA ILE A 153 -9.99 4.61 5.60
C ILE A 153 -11.33 3.87 5.60
N GLN A 154 -11.32 2.57 5.35
CA GLN A 154 -12.54 1.74 5.34
C GLN A 154 -12.99 1.32 6.75
N GLY A 155 -12.14 1.50 7.76
CA GLY A 155 -12.45 1.16 9.14
C GLY A 155 -13.04 2.33 9.92
N LEU A 156 -12.95 2.24 11.24
CA LEU A 156 -13.49 3.25 12.17
C LEU A 156 -12.86 4.62 11.96
N ALA A 157 -11.60 4.69 11.47
CA ALA A 157 -10.93 5.96 11.20
C ALA A 157 -11.49 6.71 10.00
N GLY A 158 -12.36 6.11 9.20
CA GLY A 158 -13.06 6.81 8.12
C GLY A 158 -13.80 8.06 8.62
N GLN A 159 -14.31 8.06 9.84
CA GLN A 159 -14.97 9.21 10.46
C GLN A 159 -14.03 10.40 10.73
N PHE A 160 -12.71 10.18 10.72
CA PHE A 160 -11.72 11.23 10.91
C PHE A 160 -11.40 11.98 9.62
N VAL A 161 -11.75 11.40 8.48
CA VAL A 161 -11.42 11.94 7.16
C VAL A 161 -12.38 13.04 6.76
N GLU A 162 -11.83 14.22 6.50
CA GLU A 162 -12.56 15.37 6.02
C GLU A 162 -12.54 15.46 4.50
N LYS A 163 -11.40 15.11 3.87
CA LYS A 163 -11.19 15.26 2.44
C LYS A 163 -10.18 14.24 1.90
N VAL A 164 -10.43 13.76 0.69
CA VAL A 164 -9.50 12.90 -0.08
C VAL A 164 -9.30 13.53 -1.45
N GLU A 165 -8.04 13.78 -1.83
CA GLU A 165 -7.68 14.28 -3.16
C GLU A 165 -6.72 13.31 -3.84
N GLY A 166 -7.18 12.67 -4.91
CA GLY A 166 -6.41 11.69 -5.66
C GLY A 166 -7.16 10.39 -5.86
N SER A 167 -6.49 9.26 -5.68
CA SER A 167 -7.06 7.92 -5.88
C SER A 167 -7.57 7.33 -4.58
N TYR A 168 -8.88 7.24 -4.42
CA TYR A 168 -9.48 6.58 -3.25
C TYR A 168 -9.07 5.11 -3.16
N SER A 169 -9.06 4.41 -4.31
CA SER A 169 -8.60 3.01 -4.34
C SER A 169 -7.11 2.88 -3.99
N GLY A 170 -6.30 3.88 -4.34
CA GLY A 170 -4.90 3.97 -3.93
C GLY A 170 -4.74 4.06 -2.42
N VAL A 171 -5.62 4.80 -1.75
CA VAL A 171 -5.64 4.88 -0.27
C VAL A 171 -5.96 3.52 0.35
N ILE A 172 -6.89 2.78 -0.25
CA ILE A 172 -7.23 1.42 0.18
C ILE A 172 -6.07 0.46 -0.03
N GLY A 173 -5.26 0.66 -1.07
CA GLY A 173 -4.04 -0.11 -1.30
C GLY A 173 -3.72 -0.48 -2.75
N LEU A 174 -4.59 -0.14 -3.72
CA LEU A 174 -4.34 -0.39 -5.14
C LEU A 174 -5.04 0.66 -5.98
N PRO A 175 -4.28 1.53 -6.69
CA PRO A 175 -4.87 2.50 -7.62
C PRO A 175 -5.39 1.75 -8.86
N VAL A 176 -6.70 1.55 -8.93
CA VAL A 176 -7.33 0.66 -9.92
C VAL A 176 -7.12 1.16 -11.35
N ASP A 177 -7.32 2.44 -11.60
CA ASP A 177 -7.20 2.98 -12.97
C ASP A 177 -5.76 2.85 -13.51
N GLU A 178 -4.78 3.20 -12.70
CA GLU A 178 -3.36 3.10 -13.06
C GLU A 178 -2.94 1.64 -13.23
N THR A 179 -3.47 0.74 -12.39
CA THR A 179 -3.21 -0.70 -12.49
C THR A 179 -3.79 -1.27 -13.78
N LYS A 180 -5.01 -0.88 -14.14
CA LYS A 180 -5.62 -1.25 -15.43
C LYS A 180 -4.76 -0.79 -16.61
N ALA A 181 -4.24 0.42 -16.54
CA ALA A 181 -3.39 0.96 -17.59
C ALA A 181 -2.09 0.16 -17.76
N LEU A 182 -1.44 -0.21 -16.66
CA LEU A 182 -0.24 -1.07 -16.69
C LEU A 182 -0.54 -2.43 -17.30
N LEU A 183 -1.61 -3.07 -16.88
CA LEU A 183 -2.01 -4.38 -17.39
C LEU A 183 -2.35 -4.33 -18.87
N ALA A 184 -2.99 -3.25 -19.31
CA ALA A 184 -3.32 -3.05 -20.73
C ALA A 184 -2.06 -2.98 -21.62
N GLU A 185 -0.96 -2.43 -21.12
CA GLU A 185 0.32 -2.36 -21.86
C GLU A 185 0.85 -3.75 -22.23
N ILE A 186 0.50 -4.79 -21.49
CA ILE A 186 0.90 -6.18 -21.79
C ILE A 186 -0.28 -7.03 -22.29
N GLY A 187 -1.37 -6.38 -22.70
CA GLY A 187 -2.52 -7.05 -23.31
C GLY A 187 -3.50 -7.72 -22.33
N ILE A 188 -3.38 -7.45 -21.05
CA ILE A 188 -4.31 -7.96 -20.02
C ILE A 188 -5.41 -6.93 -19.79
N ARG A 189 -6.66 -7.35 -20.04
CA ARG A 189 -7.83 -6.48 -19.90
C ARG A 189 -8.84 -7.12 -18.95
N PRO A 190 -9.67 -6.30 -18.27
CA PRO A 190 -10.73 -6.81 -17.42
C PRO A 190 -11.83 -7.50 -18.25
N HIS A 191 -12.51 -8.43 -17.61
CA HIS A 191 -13.68 -9.09 -18.16
C HIS A 191 -14.91 -8.17 -18.18
#